data_cb57e75595f3d183bfec957916dcae37
#
_entry.id   cb57e75595f3d183bfec957916dcae37
#
_cell.length_a   1.000
_cell.length_b   1.000
_cell.length_c   1.000
_cell.angle_alpha   90.00
_cell.angle_beta   90.00
_cell.angle_gamma   90.00
#
_symmetry.space_group_name_H-M   'P 1'
#
loop_
_entity.id
_entity.type
_entity.pdbx_description
1 polymer ?
#
loop_
_entity_poly.entity_id
_entity_poly.type
_entity_poly.pdbx_seq_one_letter_code
_entity_poly.pdbx_strand_id
1 'polypeptide(L)'
;MKKLKKIIIACDGESASGKSTAAKLISKKYNLLLINSGLLYRYASKLVMKHKPKNEILFLKKQFKKITYKKISKQNLHSEKISNHVAILAKNKKIRDIVNQLQISIIKTNNRICVEGRDIASKILSKNPKYDLAFYFKCSLDVASYRRWIDLKKIVPLNEVKKSLKMRTQIDKNRKHSPLIRVKDSILIRSDKLSKNQVLSKMSAYVDSLI
;
A
#
# COMPACT_ATOMS: atom_id res chain seq x y z
N MET A 1 -30.92 -13.53 1.94
CA MET A 1 -29.47 -13.33 2.27
C MET A 1 -29.31 -12.00 3.03
N LYS A 2 -28.73 -12.00 4.24
CA LYS A 2 -28.41 -10.76 4.96
C LYS A 2 -27.43 -9.93 4.14
N LYS A 3 -27.79 -8.68 3.84
CA LYS A 3 -26.92 -7.74 3.11
C LYS A 3 -25.70 -7.44 3.97
N LEU A 4 -24.51 -7.85 3.54
CA LEU A 4 -23.27 -7.60 4.30
C LEU A 4 -23.06 -6.10 4.49
N LYS A 5 -22.82 -5.67 5.72
CA LYS A 5 -22.62 -4.25 6.08
C LYS A 5 -21.43 -3.66 5.30
N LYS A 6 -21.59 -2.43 4.84
CA LYS A 6 -20.50 -1.67 4.19
C LYS A 6 -19.34 -1.51 5.17
N ILE A 7 -18.10 -1.69 4.69
CA ILE A 7 -16.90 -1.42 5.47
C ILE A 7 -15.72 -1.06 4.56
N ILE A 8 -15.06 0.05 4.87
CA ILE A 8 -13.89 0.58 4.16
C ILE A 8 -12.73 0.68 5.15
N ILE A 9 -11.68 -0.10 4.93
CA ILE A 9 -10.50 -0.15 5.79
C ILE A 9 -9.31 0.48 5.09
N ALA A 10 -8.65 1.42 5.75
CA ALA A 10 -7.36 1.99 5.34
C ALA A 10 -6.21 1.33 6.11
N CYS A 11 -5.17 0.89 5.41
CA CYS A 11 -3.94 0.34 6.01
C CYS A 11 -2.73 1.12 5.52
N ASP A 12 -2.18 1.99 6.34
CA ASP A 12 -0.96 2.75 6.06
C ASP A 12 0.20 2.30 6.94
N GLY A 13 1.41 2.68 6.58
CA GLY A 13 2.58 2.38 7.41
C GLY A 13 3.88 2.26 6.62
N GLU A 14 4.97 2.10 7.35
CA GLU A 14 6.33 2.06 6.82
C GLU A 14 6.59 0.84 5.93
N SER A 15 7.71 0.87 5.20
CA SER A 15 8.12 -0.26 4.35
C SER A 15 8.42 -1.49 5.21
N ALA A 16 7.99 -2.67 4.75
CA ALA A 16 8.17 -3.96 5.43
C ALA A 16 7.60 -4.05 6.87
N SER A 17 6.70 -3.13 7.27
CA SER A 17 6.04 -3.16 8.59
C SER A 17 4.97 -4.25 8.75
N GLY A 18 4.81 -5.15 7.80
CA GLY A 18 3.81 -6.23 7.86
C GLY A 18 2.40 -5.84 7.40
N LYS A 19 2.15 -4.57 7.02
CA LYS A 19 0.81 -4.10 6.64
C LYS A 19 0.19 -4.87 5.47
N SER A 20 0.95 -5.21 4.42
CA SER A 20 0.41 -5.94 3.25
C SER A 20 -0.06 -7.35 3.62
N THR A 21 0.67 -8.02 4.50
CA THR A 21 0.27 -9.32 5.06
C THR A 21 -1.01 -9.18 5.88
N ALA A 22 -1.05 -8.19 6.76
CA ALA A 22 -2.22 -7.91 7.60
C ALA A 22 -3.46 -7.54 6.77
N ALA A 23 -3.30 -6.65 5.78
CA ALA A 23 -4.37 -6.26 4.87
C ALA A 23 -4.91 -7.48 4.08
N LYS A 24 -4.03 -8.39 3.64
CA LYS A 24 -4.44 -9.63 2.97
C LYS A 24 -5.24 -10.56 3.91
N LEU A 25 -4.78 -10.73 5.14
CA LEU A 25 -5.45 -11.60 6.11
C LEU A 25 -6.82 -11.05 6.52
N ILE A 26 -6.92 -9.74 6.84
CA ILE A 26 -8.20 -9.13 7.21
C ILE A 26 -9.19 -9.15 6.03
N SER A 27 -8.70 -8.89 4.81
CA SER A 27 -9.54 -8.94 3.62
C SER A 27 -10.10 -10.34 3.37
N LYS A 28 -9.27 -11.38 3.58
CA LYS A 28 -9.72 -12.78 3.46
C LYS A 28 -10.78 -13.11 4.52
N LYS A 29 -10.52 -12.75 5.79
CA LYS A 29 -11.42 -13.08 6.91
C LYS A 29 -12.81 -12.44 6.74
N TYR A 30 -12.86 -11.20 6.29
CA TYR A 30 -14.11 -10.44 6.20
C TYR A 30 -14.66 -10.29 4.78
N ASN A 31 -14.16 -11.04 3.82
CA ASN A 31 -14.56 -10.99 2.41
C ASN A 31 -14.54 -9.54 1.86
N LEU A 32 -13.38 -8.88 1.96
CA LEU A 32 -13.15 -7.54 1.45
C LEU A 32 -12.35 -7.58 0.14
N LEU A 33 -12.67 -6.70 -0.79
CA LEU A 33 -11.78 -6.45 -1.92
C LEU A 33 -10.48 -5.80 -1.42
N LEU A 34 -9.34 -6.45 -1.65
CA LEU A 34 -8.04 -5.87 -1.31
C LEU A 34 -7.50 -5.05 -2.46
N ILE A 35 -7.19 -3.77 -2.22
CA ILE A 35 -6.38 -2.93 -3.11
C ILE A 35 -5.01 -2.69 -2.46
N ASN A 36 -3.96 -3.11 -3.16
CA ASN A 36 -2.59 -2.75 -2.84
C ASN A 36 -2.15 -1.58 -3.73
N SER A 37 -2.15 -0.36 -3.19
CA SER A 37 -1.69 0.83 -3.90
C SER A 37 -0.25 0.70 -4.40
N GLY A 38 0.59 0.02 -3.64
CA GLY A 38 1.98 -0.23 -4.02
C GLY A 38 2.11 -0.98 -5.34
N LEU A 39 1.18 -1.88 -5.67
CA LEU A 39 1.18 -2.58 -6.97
C LEU A 39 0.89 -1.63 -8.13
N LEU A 40 0.01 -0.66 -7.94
CA LEU A 40 -0.30 0.34 -8.98
C LEU A 40 0.93 1.17 -9.32
N TYR A 41 1.65 1.66 -8.31
CA TYR A 41 2.90 2.40 -8.50
C TYR A 41 4.02 1.52 -9.09
N ARG A 42 4.10 0.25 -8.69
CA ARG A 42 5.06 -0.71 -9.27
C ARG A 42 4.76 -0.99 -10.73
N TYR A 43 3.48 -1.08 -11.10
CA TYR A 43 3.07 -1.23 -12.48
C TYR A 43 3.46 0.00 -13.31
N ALA A 44 3.17 1.21 -12.83
CA ALA A 44 3.62 2.44 -13.47
C ALA A 44 5.14 2.47 -13.65
N SER A 45 5.88 2.14 -12.60
CA SER A 45 7.34 2.07 -12.62
C SER A 45 7.86 1.05 -13.65
N LYS A 46 7.31 -0.17 -13.68
CA LYS A 46 7.66 -1.19 -14.68
C LYS A 46 7.46 -0.70 -16.11
N LEU A 47 6.34 -0.02 -16.37
CA LEU A 47 6.03 0.52 -17.68
C LEU A 47 7.05 1.60 -18.11
N VAL A 48 7.32 2.57 -17.23
CA VAL A 48 8.29 3.65 -17.51
C VAL A 48 9.69 3.08 -17.76
N MET A 49 10.15 2.15 -16.91
CA MET A 49 11.46 1.52 -17.05
C MET A 49 11.58 0.68 -18.32
N LYS A 50 10.50 0.00 -18.72
CA LYS A 50 10.48 -0.84 -19.93
C LYS A 50 10.47 -0.01 -21.20
N HIS A 51 9.61 1.01 -21.26
CA HIS A 51 9.33 1.74 -22.50
C HIS A 51 10.11 3.06 -22.63
N LYS A 52 10.70 3.56 -21.54
CA LYS A 52 11.49 4.82 -21.51
C LYS A 52 10.83 5.96 -22.29
N PRO A 53 9.53 6.27 -22.05
CA PRO A 53 8.81 7.23 -22.87
C PRO A 53 9.36 8.65 -22.70
N LYS A 54 9.44 9.44 -23.78
CA LYS A 54 9.81 10.87 -23.70
C LYS A 54 8.89 11.68 -22.78
N ASN A 55 7.59 11.34 -22.73
CA ASN A 55 6.61 11.94 -21.81
C ASN A 55 5.94 10.86 -20.96
N GLU A 56 6.47 10.63 -19.76
CA GLU A 56 5.97 9.62 -18.83
C GLU A 56 4.51 9.84 -18.43
N ILE A 57 4.10 11.10 -18.25
CA ILE A 57 2.75 11.44 -17.77
C ILE A 57 1.71 11.08 -18.83
N LEU A 58 1.92 11.52 -20.08
CA LEU A 58 1.01 11.22 -21.18
C LEU A 58 0.93 9.71 -21.45
N PHE A 59 2.09 9.05 -21.42
CA PHE A 59 2.19 7.60 -21.60
C PHE A 59 1.41 6.86 -20.50
N LEU A 60 1.66 7.15 -19.23
CA LEU A 60 0.98 6.50 -18.11
C LEU A 60 -0.53 6.79 -18.11
N LYS A 61 -0.95 8.02 -18.43
CA LYS A 61 -2.38 8.36 -18.57
C LYS A 61 -3.07 7.46 -19.59
N LYS A 62 -2.44 7.20 -20.75
CA LYS A 62 -2.94 6.29 -21.78
C LYS A 62 -3.01 4.84 -21.30
N GLN A 63 -1.96 4.37 -20.62
CA GLN A 63 -1.90 2.99 -20.13
C GLN A 63 -2.91 2.72 -19.01
N PHE A 64 -3.05 3.64 -18.05
CA PHE A 64 -3.95 3.48 -16.91
C PHE A 64 -5.44 3.57 -17.28
N LYS A 65 -5.80 4.20 -18.41
CA LYS A 65 -7.18 4.17 -18.97
C LYS A 65 -7.58 2.78 -19.48
N LYS A 66 -6.62 1.93 -19.88
CA LYS A 66 -6.87 0.63 -20.54
C LYS A 66 -6.69 -0.57 -19.61
N ILE A 67 -6.15 -0.38 -18.43
CA ILE A 67 -5.79 -1.47 -17.51
C ILE A 67 -6.79 -1.61 -16.37
N THR A 68 -7.04 -2.84 -15.94
CA THR A 68 -7.81 -3.14 -14.73
C THR A 68 -6.90 -3.55 -13.58
N TYR A 69 -7.33 -3.30 -12.34
CA TYR A 69 -6.59 -3.74 -11.16
C TYR A 69 -6.35 -5.26 -11.15
N LYS A 70 -7.32 -6.05 -11.58
CA LYS A 70 -7.22 -7.51 -11.71
C LYS A 70 -6.03 -7.94 -12.60
N LYS A 71 -5.80 -7.24 -13.71
CA LYS A 71 -4.65 -7.49 -14.59
C LYS A 71 -3.32 -7.09 -13.94
N ILE A 72 -3.31 -5.99 -13.18
CA ILE A 72 -2.11 -5.53 -12.46
C ILE A 72 -1.75 -6.49 -11.33
N SER A 73 -2.72 -6.92 -10.53
CA SER A 73 -2.50 -7.78 -9.34
C SER A 73 -1.96 -9.17 -9.66
N LYS A 74 -2.13 -9.64 -10.90
CA LYS A 74 -1.59 -10.92 -11.39
C LYS A 74 -0.13 -10.84 -11.83
N GLN A 75 0.47 -9.63 -11.93
CA GLN A 75 1.83 -9.47 -12.39
C GLN A 75 2.84 -9.61 -11.24
N ASN A 76 4.00 -10.20 -11.55
CA ASN A 76 5.14 -10.15 -10.64
C ASN A 76 5.83 -8.78 -10.75
N LEU A 77 5.67 -7.96 -9.71
CA LEU A 77 6.17 -6.58 -9.64
C LEU A 77 7.12 -6.35 -8.45
N HIS A 78 7.60 -7.41 -7.82
CA HIS A 78 8.31 -7.35 -6.53
C HIS A 78 9.85 -7.38 -6.65
N SER A 79 10.44 -6.73 -7.66
CA SER A 79 11.90 -6.58 -7.72
C SER A 79 12.38 -5.36 -6.93
N GLU A 80 13.65 -5.40 -6.47
CA GLU A 80 14.29 -4.28 -5.77
C GLU A 80 14.44 -3.06 -6.70
N LYS A 81 14.81 -3.29 -7.96
CA LYS A 81 14.94 -2.25 -9.00
C LYS A 81 13.63 -1.49 -9.20
N ILE A 82 12.50 -2.19 -9.33
CA ILE A 82 11.17 -1.56 -9.40
C ILE A 82 10.86 -0.81 -8.10
N SER A 83 11.18 -1.40 -6.94
CA SER A 83 10.90 -0.80 -5.64
C SER A 83 11.60 0.52 -5.42
N ASN A 84 12.86 0.63 -5.85
CA ASN A 84 13.65 1.86 -5.73
C ASN A 84 13.14 2.94 -6.70
N HIS A 85 12.79 2.56 -7.93
CA HIS A 85 12.22 3.49 -8.91
C HIS A 85 10.85 4.02 -8.48
N VAL A 86 10.01 3.19 -7.83
CA VAL A 86 8.72 3.65 -7.26
C VAL A 86 8.89 4.80 -6.29
N ALA A 87 9.92 4.78 -5.43
CA ALA A 87 10.14 5.85 -4.45
C ALA A 87 10.42 7.20 -5.13
N ILE A 88 11.06 7.19 -6.30
CA ILE A 88 11.33 8.38 -7.11
C ILE A 88 10.06 8.80 -7.87
N LEU A 89 9.44 7.88 -8.60
CA LEU A 89 8.26 8.11 -9.43
C LEU A 89 7.07 8.65 -8.61
N ALA A 90 6.87 8.12 -7.39
CA ALA A 90 5.80 8.54 -6.49
C ALA A 90 5.96 9.96 -5.90
N LYS A 91 7.08 10.67 -6.15
CA LYS A 91 7.24 12.09 -5.82
C LYS A 91 6.46 12.98 -6.79
N ASN A 92 6.25 12.54 -8.02
CA ASN A 92 5.56 13.31 -9.05
C ASN A 92 4.05 13.35 -8.82
N LYS A 93 3.51 14.55 -8.57
CA LYS A 93 2.08 14.78 -8.31
C LYS A 93 1.20 14.28 -9.45
N LYS A 94 1.53 14.61 -10.72
CA LYS A 94 0.72 14.23 -11.88
C LYS A 94 0.64 12.69 -12.06
N ILE A 95 1.72 11.98 -11.76
CA ILE A 95 1.74 10.50 -11.79
C ILE A 95 0.87 9.95 -10.65
N ARG A 96 0.95 10.54 -9.45
CA ARG A 96 0.06 10.17 -8.35
C ARG A 96 -1.40 10.36 -8.72
N ASP A 97 -1.75 11.47 -9.36
CA ASP A 97 -3.13 11.75 -9.77
C ASP A 97 -3.65 10.68 -10.74
N ILE A 98 -2.83 10.22 -11.69
CA ILE A 98 -3.18 9.13 -12.62
C ILE A 98 -3.45 7.81 -11.86
N VAL A 99 -2.56 7.43 -10.95
CA VAL A 99 -2.70 6.21 -10.15
C VAL A 99 -3.93 6.29 -9.24
N ASN A 100 -4.14 7.44 -8.60
CA ASN A 100 -5.24 7.68 -7.69
C ASN A 100 -6.59 7.65 -8.40
N GLN A 101 -6.69 8.14 -9.64
CA GLN A 101 -7.93 8.07 -10.43
C GLN A 101 -8.41 6.62 -10.60
N LEU A 102 -7.53 5.70 -10.98
CA LEU A 102 -7.87 4.28 -11.09
C LEU A 102 -8.27 3.71 -9.73
N GLN A 103 -7.50 4.01 -8.67
CA GLN A 103 -7.76 3.51 -7.33
C GLN A 103 -9.11 3.98 -6.79
N ILE A 104 -9.42 5.28 -6.92
CA ILE A 104 -10.67 5.87 -6.45
C ILE A 104 -11.87 5.33 -7.24
N SER A 105 -11.73 5.10 -8.55
CA SER A 105 -12.82 4.50 -9.34
C SER A 105 -13.21 3.12 -8.84
N ILE A 106 -12.23 2.29 -8.45
CA ILE A 106 -12.48 0.96 -7.88
C ILE A 106 -13.12 1.07 -6.49
N ILE A 107 -12.64 2.00 -5.65
CA ILE A 107 -13.17 2.19 -4.30
C ILE A 107 -14.63 2.60 -4.33
N LYS A 108 -15.01 3.52 -5.25
CA LYS A 108 -16.39 4.02 -5.36
C LYS A 108 -17.41 2.94 -5.76
N THR A 109 -16.97 1.91 -6.46
CA THR A 109 -17.85 0.82 -6.92
C THR A 109 -17.90 -0.38 -5.97
N ASN A 110 -17.19 -0.32 -4.83
CA ASN A 110 -17.11 -1.43 -3.88
C ASN A 110 -17.41 -0.97 -2.46
N ASN A 111 -18.38 -1.62 -1.83
CA ASN A 111 -18.81 -1.29 -0.46
C ASN A 111 -18.04 -2.03 0.63
N ARG A 112 -17.25 -3.06 0.28
CA ARG A 112 -16.47 -3.87 1.21
C ARG A 112 -15.05 -3.96 0.72
N ILE A 113 -14.17 -3.11 1.27
CA ILE A 113 -12.84 -2.91 0.71
C ILE A 113 -11.79 -2.64 1.80
N CYS A 114 -10.61 -3.21 1.60
CA CYS A 114 -9.40 -2.88 2.34
C CYS A 114 -8.37 -2.31 1.37
N VAL A 115 -7.91 -1.11 1.65
CA VAL A 115 -6.90 -0.43 0.82
C VAL A 115 -5.61 -0.28 1.61
N GLU A 116 -4.50 -0.75 1.07
CA GLU A 116 -3.19 -0.60 1.70
C GLU A 116 -2.26 0.33 0.91
N GLY A 117 -1.47 1.12 1.63
CA GLY A 117 -0.52 2.04 1.00
C GLY A 117 0.36 2.81 1.96
N ARG A 118 0.47 4.13 1.72
CA ARG A 118 1.26 5.08 2.50
C ARG A 118 0.49 6.33 2.90
N ASP A 119 -0.55 6.66 2.18
CA ASP A 119 -1.34 7.88 2.31
C ASP A 119 -2.83 7.59 2.09
N ILE A 120 -3.24 6.37 2.41
CA ILE A 120 -4.61 5.91 2.18
C ILE A 120 -5.58 6.68 3.08
N ALA A 121 -5.36 6.66 4.39
CA ALA A 121 -6.20 7.37 5.34
C ALA A 121 -6.08 8.89 5.18
N SER A 122 -4.84 9.41 4.96
CA SER A 122 -4.59 10.85 4.94
C SER A 122 -4.99 11.54 3.64
N LYS A 123 -5.11 10.80 2.52
CA LYS A 123 -5.40 11.37 1.18
C LYS A 123 -6.49 10.63 0.43
N ILE A 124 -6.34 9.31 0.20
CA ILE A 124 -7.23 8.56 -0.70
C ILE A 124 -8.62 8.40 -0.11
N LEU A 125 -8.70 8.06 1.17
CA LEU A 125 -9.94 7.84 1.93
C LEU A 125 -10.18 8.92 2.99
N SER A 126 -9.66 10.13 2.79
CA SER A 126 -9.75 11.21 3.79
C SER A 126 -11.10 11.92 3.80
N LYS A 127 -11.85 11.87 2.68
CA LYS A 127 -13.11 12.61 2.52
C LYS A 127 -14.23 11.73 1.98
N ASN A 128 -14.30 11.54 0.67
CA ASN A 128 -15.38 10.81 0.00
C ASN A 128 -14.82 9.86 -1.08
N PRO A 129 -14.89 8.54 -0.86
CA PRO A 129 -15.36 7.91 0.37
C PRO A 129 -14.36 8.05 1.53
N LYS A 130 -14.84 8.13 2.78
CA LYS A 130 -14.03 8.08 3.99
C LYS A 130 -13.92 6.62 4.47
N TYR A 131 -12.80 6.28 5.11
CA TYR A 131 -12.65 4.98 5.79
C TYR A 131 -13.52 4.90 7.05
N ASP A 132 -13.96 3.69 7.37
CA ASP A 132 -14.59 3.35 8.65
C ASP A 132 -13.53 3.02 9.71
N LEU A 133 -12.42 2.36 9.28
CA LEU A 133 -11.24 2.08 10.11
C LEU A 133 -9.95 2.44 9.40
N ALA A 134 -9.02 3.03 10.14
CA ALA A 134 -7.66 3.28 9.68
C ALA A 134 -6.65 2.59 10.60
N PHE A 135 -5.77 1.76 10.05
CA PHE A 135 -4.66 1.13 10.74
C PHE A 135 -3.34 1.72 10.26
N TYR A 136 -2.46 2.07 11.19
CA TYR A 136 -1.11 2.53 10.90
C TYR A 136 -0.08 1.52 11.42
N PHE A 137 0.70 0.94 10.52
CA PHE A 137 1.68 -0.09 10.83
C PHE A 137 3.08 0.50 11.01
N LYS A 138 3.74 0.13 12.10
CA LYS A 138 5.12 0.50 12.41
C LYS A 138 5.87 -0.71 12.98
N CYS A 139 7.14 -0.82 12.65
CA CYS A 139 8.10 -1.69 13.33
C CYS A 139 9.49 -1.05 13.30
N SER A 140 10.43 -1.61 14.06
CA SER A 140 11.83 -1.19 14.02
C SER A 140 12.44 -1.45 12.64
N LEU A 141 13.45 -0.65 12.30
CA LEU A 141 14.14 -0.81 11.01
C LEU A 141 14.82 -2.18 10.92
N ASP A 142 15.31 -2.71 12.03
CA ASP A 142 15.97 -4.01 12.07
C ASP A 142 15.00 -5.15 11.77
N VAL A 143 13.84 -5.18 12.42
CA VAL A 143 12.78 -6.15 12.13
C VAL A 143 12.28 -6.03 10.69
N ALA A 144 12.08 -4.80 10.19
CA ALA A 144 11.65 -4.57 8.81
C ALA A 144 12.70 -5.08 7.81
N SER A 145 13.99 -4.80 8.09
CA SER A 145 15.09 -5.20 7.22
C SER A 145 15.28 -6.71 7.18
N TYR A 146 15.19 -7.37 8.33
CA TYR A 146 15.28 -8.83 8.41
C TYR A 146 14.14 -9.50 7.66
N ARG A 147 12.88 -9.06 7.88
CA ARG A 147 11.72 -9.57 7.13
C ARG A 147 11.89 -9.40 5.62
N ARG A 148 12.33 -8.23 5.19
CA ARG A 148 12.55 -7.95 3.76
C ARG A 148 13.69 -8.77 3.18
N TRP A 149 14.75 -8.99 3.94
CA TRP A 149 15.88 -9.81 3.55
C TRP A 149 15.48 -11.28 3.32
N ILE A 150 14.63 -11.83 4.18
CA ILE A 150 14.03 -13.16 3.98
C ILE A 150 13.16 -13.20 2.72
N ASP A 151 12.29 -12.19 2.52
CA ASP A 151 11.45 -12.08 1.32
C ASP A 151 12.27 -12.02 0.02
N LEU A 152 13.47 -11.46 0.08
CA LEU A 152 14.44 -11.40 -1.03
C LEU A 152 15.30 -12.69 -1.13
N LYS A 153 14.96 -13.75 -0.40
CA LYS A 153 15.71 -15.03 -0.37
C LYS A 153 17.20 -14.84 -0.01
N LYS A 154 17.51 -13.80 0.78
CA LYS A 154 18.86 -13.45 1.24
C LYS A 154 19.86 -13.12 0.11
N ILE A 155 19.40 -12.87 -1.11
CA ILE A 155 20.25 -12.59 -2.29
C ILE A 155 21.02 -11.26 -2.13
N VAL A 156 20.42 -10.27 -1.45
CA VAL A 156 21.02 -8.96 -1.22
C VAL A 156 21.54 -8.88 0.22
N PRO A 157 22.74 -8.30 0.47
CA PRO A 157 23.24 -8.12 1.83
C PRO A 157 22.26 -7.38 2.75
N LEU A 158 22.12 -7.84 4.00
CA LEU A 158 21.17 -7.26 4.97
C LEU A 158 21.37 -5.75 5.15
N ASN A 159 22.62 -5.28 5.19
CA ASN A 159 22.94 -3.86 5.33
C ASN A 159 22.45 -3.01 4.17
N GLU A 160 22.48 -3.54 2.95
CA GLU A 160 21.93 -2.85 1.77
C GLU A 160 20.41 -2.77 1.83
N VAL A 161 19.75 -3.87 2.25
CA VAL A 161 18.31 -3.89 2.49
C VAL A 161 17.93 -2.85 3.54
N LYS A 162 18.70 -2.75 4.64
CA LYS A 162 18.50 -1.77 5.71
C LYS A 162 18.64 -0.34 5.21
N LYS A 163 19.69 -0.04 4.43
CA LYS A 163 19.90 1.28 3.80
C LYS A 163 18.75 1.65 2.87
N SER A 164 18.35 0.71 1.99
CA SER A 164 17.22 0.89 1.06
C SER A 164 15.90 1.19 1.79
N LEU A 165 15.56 0.43 2.84
CA LEU A 165 14.34 0.64 3.60
C LEU A 165 14.33 1.97 4.37
N LYS A 166 15.48 2.35 4.97
CA LYS A 166 15.65 3.65 5.64
C LYS A 166 15.42 4.79 4.67
N MET A 167 16.09 4.78 3.52
CA MET A 167 15.95 5.79 2.47
C MET A 167 14.50 5.89 1.97
N ARG A 168 13.86 4.77 1.68
CA ARG A 168 12.46 4.76 1.22
C ARG A 168 11.51 5.33 2.24
N THR A 169 11.68 4.99 3.51
CA THR A 169 10.84 5.53 4.60
C THR A 169 11.03 7.05 4.73
N GLN A 170 12.26 7.55 4.60
CA GLN A 170 12.54 8.99 4.61
C GLN A 170 11.90 9.69 3.41
N ILE A 171 12.02 9.12 2.21
CA ILE A 171 11.37 9.67 1.00
C ILE A 171 9.86 9.72 1.19
N ASP A 172 9.24 8.63 1.68
CA ASP A 172 7.79 8.57 1.90
C ASP A 172 7.32 9.61 2.94
N LYS A 173 8.08 9.82 4.01
CA LYS A 173 7.74 10.80 5.07
C LYS A 173 7.94 12.25 4.63
N ASN A 174 8.99 12.52 3.84
CA ASN A 174 9.42 13.89 3.51
C ASN A 174 8.95 14.37 2.13
N ARG A 175 8.24 13.55 1.36
CA ARG A 175 7.75 14.00 0.06
C ARG A 175 6.72 15.13 0.19
N LYS A 176 6.84 16.15 -0.68
CA LYS A 176 5.96 17.34 -0.69
C LYS A 176 4.47 16.96 -0.87
N HIS A 177 4.19 15.97 -1.70
CA HIS A 177 2.82 15.54 -1.99
C HIS A 177 2.51 14.21 -1.33
N SER A 178 1.45 14.16 -0.53
CA SER A 178 0.96 12.96 0.16
C SER A 178 2.03 12.26 1.00
N PRO A 179 2.65 12.93 1.98
CA PRO A 179 3.63 12.30 2.86
C PRO A 179 3.02 11.13 3.64
N LEU A 180 3.87 10.19 4.03
CA LEU A 180 3.48 9.14 4.96
C LEU A 180 3.30 9.74 6.35
N ILE A 181 2.06 9.94 6.76
CA ILE A 181 1.69 10.44 8.09
C ILE A 181 0.70 9.49 8.75
N ARG A 182 0.75 9.42 10.07
CA ARG A 182 -0.28 8.77 10.86
C ARG A 182 -1.40 9.76 11.12
N VAL A 183 -2.63 9.46 10.69
CA VAL A 183 -3.81 10.27 11.05
C VAL A 183 -4.19 10.04 12.51
N LYS A 184 -4.78 11.06 13.15
CA LYS A 184 -5.04 11.07 14.60
C LYS A 184 -5.91 9.89 15.07
N ASP A 185 -6.93 9.56 14.30
CA ASP A 185 -7.91 8.50 14.58
C ASP A 185 -7.46 7.09 14.11
N SER A 186 -6.23 6.94 13.60
CA SER A 186 -5.73 5.63 13.20
C SER A 186 -5.25 4.79 14.38
N ILE A 187 -5.59 3.51 14.31
CA ILE A 187 -5.15 2.48 15.26
C ILE A 187 -3.70 2.09 14.95
N LEU A 188 -2.81 2.31 15.92
CA LEU A 188 -1.40 1.96 15.76
C LEU A 188 -1.17 0.46 15.98
N ILE A 189 -0.62 -0.20 14.98
CA ILE A 189 -0.15 -1.59 15.06
C ILE A 189 1.38 -1.61 15.09
N ARG A 190 1.95 -1.82 16.27
CA ARG A 190 3.39 -2.10 16.42
C ARG A 190 3.61 -3.59 16.20
N SER A 191 4.22 -3.95 15.06
CA SER A 191 4.30 -5.34 14.61
C SER A 191 5.60 -6.04 14.96
N ASP A 192 6.47 -5.42 15.76
CA ASP A 192 7.80 -5.97 16.07
C ASP A 192 7.75 -7.38 16.64
N LYS A 193 6.98 -7.55 17.71
CA LYS A 193 6.85 -8.78 18.49
C LYS A 193 5.55 -9.55 18.22
N LEU A 194 4.76 -9.12 17.22
CA LEU A 194 3.48 -9.75 16.94
C LEU A 194 3.59 -10.76 15.80
N SER A 195 3.05 -11.95 16.01
CA SER A 195 2.80 -12.93 14.96
C SER A 195 1.71 -12.44 14.00
N LYS A 196 1.61 -13.05 12.82
CA LYS A 196 0.56 -12.75 11.84
C LYS A 196 -0.85 -12.91 12.42
N ASN A 197 -1.06 -13.96 13.24
CA ASN A 197 -2.35 -14.25 13.88
C ASN A 197 -2.69 -13.23 14.97
N GLN A 198 -1.71 -12.79 15.76
CA GLN A 198 -1.92 -11.75 16.76
C GLN A 198 -2.26 -10.39 16.12
N VAL A 199 -1.61 -10.05 14.99
CA VAL A 199 -1.98 -8.85 14.23
C VAL A 199 -3.40 -8.96 13.70
N LEU A 200 -3.76 -10.10 13.10
CA LEU A 200 -5.12 -10.35 12.61
C LEU A 200 -6.14 -10.25 13.73
N SER A 201 -5.90 -10.89 14.89
CA SER A 201 -6.79 -10.83 16.04
C SER A 201 -7.01 -9.40 16.53
N LYS A 202 -5.94 -8.60 16.66
CA LYS A 202 -6.05 -7.19 17.03
C LYS A 202 -6.89 -6.39 16.04
N MET A 203 -6.67 -6.55 14.74
CA MET A 203 -7.46 -5.85 13.71
C MET A 203 -8.92 -6.31 13.73
N SER A 204 -9.14 -7.62 13.91
CA SER A 204 -10.48 -8.22 13.95
C SER A 204 -11.34 -7.63 15.07
N ALA A 205 -10.79 -7.42 16.26
CA ALA A 205 -11.53 -6.84 17.38
C ALA A 205 -12.16 -5.48 17.01
N TYR A 206 -11.46 -4.64 16.24
CA TYR A 206 -12.03 -3.38 15.76
C TYR A 206 -13.03 -3.56 14.62
N VAL A 207 -12.83 -4.54 13.74
CA VAL A 207 -13.79 -4.80 12.66
C VAL A 207 -15.07 -5.38 13.24
N ASP A 208 -14.97 -6.34 14.18
CA ASP A 208 -16.11 -7.00 14.81
C ASP A 208 -16.98 -6.00 15.59
N SER A 209 -16.39 -4.92 16.13
CA SER A 209 -17.16 -3.85 16.80
C SER A 209 -17.96 -2.96 15.84
N LEU A 210 -17.72 -3.04 14.52
CA LEU A 210 -18.40 -2.22 13.51
C LEU A 210 -19.46 -2.97 12.71
N ILE A 211 -19.35 -4.29 12.63
CA ILE A 211 -20.23 -5.13 11.80
C ILE A 211 -21.12 -6.03 12.65
#